data_4514bf4b5d1839151c56a28d30d58f1a
#
_entry.id   4514bf4b5d1839151c56a28d30d58f1a
#
_cell.length_a   1.000
_cell.length_b   1.000
_cell.length_c   1.000
_cell.angle_alpha   90.00
_cell.angle_beta   90.00
_cell.angle_gamma   90.00
#
_symmetry.space_group_name_H-M   'P 1'
#
loop_
_entity.id
_entity.type
_entity.pdbx_description
1 polymer ?
#
loop_
_entity_poly.entity_id
_entity_poly.type
_entity_poly.pdbx_seq_one_letter_code
_entity_poly.pdbx_strand_id
1 'polypeptide(L)'
;VKGLTLSADLALLNLEGTGLIGVPGTAERVFAALRNAHVSVVMISQGSSEHSICCVVRASEAAKGQAALLDAFAHELDTRQIQRVQRRDGVSVLAAVGDGMAGTPGVSARLFGALGRAQVNILAIAQGSSERNISVAIDSADATKALRAAHAGFWLSPQTFAIGVIGPGNVGAALIEQLRAAQPQLLAKANLDLRLRAIASSTRIVLEERSLGDDWRARFDASTQAADLDRFTEHLLSAHMPHAVIVDCSASPLVADRYAGWLAAGIHVVTP
;
A
#
# COMPACT_ATOMS: atom_id res chain seq x y z
N VAL A 1 14.03 -4.16 2.93
CA VAL A 1 12.82 -4.49 3.71
C VAL A 1 12.67 -6.01 3.73
N LYS A 2 12.39 -6.58 4.91
CA LYS A 2 12.19 -8.02 5.10
C LYS A 2 10.70 -8.38 5.19
N GLY A 3 9.89 -7.45 5.69
CA GLY A 3 8.45 -7.65 5.85
C GLY A 3 7.69 -6.34 6.03
N LEU A 4 6.37 -6.45 5.88
CA LEU A 4 5.39 -5.43 6.24
C LEU A 4 4.50 -5.99 7.33
N THR A 5 4.14 -5.17 8.30
CA THR A 5 3.16 -5.51 9.33
C THR A 5 2.05 -4.47 9.34
N LEU A 6 0.83 -4.91 9.61
CA LEU A 6 -0.33 -4.04 9.75
C LEU A 6 -0.98 -4.33 11.11
N SER A 7 -1.08 -3.30 11.94
CA SER A 7 -1.79 -3.35 13.23
C SER A 7 -3.07 -2.53 13.10
N ALA A 8 -4.20 -3.15 13.36
CA ALA A 8 -5.53 -2.54 13.35
C ALA A 8 -6.04 -2.25 14.76
N ASP A 9 -7.26 -1.73 14.86
CA ASP A 9 -7.97 -1.43 16.11
C ASP A 9 -7.21 -0.47 17.02
N LEU A 10 -6.66 0.60 16.40
CA LEU A 10 -5.89 1.62 17.07
C LEU A 10 -6.61 2.97 17.02
N ALA A 11 -6.18 3.87 17.90
CA ALA A 11 -6.55 5.27 17.91
C ALA A 11 -5.32 6.15 18.15
N LEU A 12 -5.39 7.38 17.67
CA LEU A 12 -4.34 8.37 17.81
C LEU A 12 -4.78 9.41 18.82
N LEU A 13 -3.94 9.66 19.83
CA LEU A 13 -4.06 10.74 20.79
C LEU A 13 -3.02 11.80 20.45
N ASN A 14 -3.45 13.03 20.21
CA ASN A 14 -2.57 14.14 19.88
C ASN A 14 -2.73 15.26 20.91
N LEU A 15 -1.64 15.58 21.60
CA LEU A 15 -1.50 16.75 22.48
C LEU A 15 -0.82 17.85 21.67
N GLU A 16 -1.46 19.01 21.51
CA GLU A 16 -1.01 20.09 20.64
C GLU A 16 -1.10 21.45 21.33
N GLY A 17 -0.02 22.20 21.26
CA GLY A 17 0.03 23.56 21.80
C GLY A 17 1.41 24.19 21.76
N THR A 18 1.45 25.52 21.68
CA THR A 18 2.70 26.30 21.69
C THR A 18 3.42 26.31 23.05
N GLY A 19 2.69 26.07 24.14
CA GLY A 19 3.26 25.97 25.50
C GLY A 19 4.01 24.67 25.76
N LEU A 20 4.15 23.78 24.77
CA LEU A 20 5.01 22.61 24.88
C LEU A 20 6.47 22.90 24.50
N ILE A 21 6.69 23.98 23.73
CA ILE A 21 7.99 24.30 23.14
C ILE A 21 9.00 24.69 24.23
N GLY A 22 10.13 23.97 24.26
CA GLY A 22 11.22 24.29 25.21
C GLY A 22 10.89 24.01 26.67
N VAL A 23 9.76 23.34 26.98
CA VAL A 23 9.38 23.01 28.37
C VAL A 23 9.88 21.61 28.71
N PRO A 24 10.93 21.49 29.57
CA PRO A 24 11.44 20.19 29.98
C PRO A 24 10.40 19.40 30.74
N GLY A 25 10.36 18.07 30.51
CA GLY A 25 9.48 17.14 31.21
C GLY A 25 8.07 16.97 30.63
N THR A 26 7.70 17.70 29.56
CA THR A 26 6.39 17.58 28.95
C THR A 26 6.12 16.13 28.49
N ALA A 27 7.06 15.51 27.80
CA ALA A 27 6.94 14.12 27.35
C ALA A 27 6.82 13.15 28.55
N GLU A 28 7.58 13.37 29.61
CA GLU A 28 7.47 12.58 30.85
C GLU A 28 6.05 12.65 31.42
N ARG A 29 5.46 13.86 31.52
CA ARG A 29 4.08 14.05 32.01
C ARG A 29 3.05 13.31 31.13
N VAL A 30 3.19 13.36 29.79
CA VAL A 30 2.33 12.63 28.85
C VAL A 30 2.39 11.13 29.13
N PHE A 31 3.59 10.55 29.21
CA PHE A 31 3.74 9.11 29.42
C PHE A 31 3.40 8.69 30.86
N ALA A 32 3.63 9.55 31.86
CA ALA A 32 3.20 9.31 33.23
C ALA A 32 1.65 9.25 33.32
N ALA A 33 0.95 10.18 32.68
CA ALA A 33 -0.51 10.18 32.63
C ALA A 33 -1.06 8.91 31.99
N LEU A 34 -0.53 8.50 30.82
CA LEU A 34 -0.95 7.28 30.14
C LEU A 34 -0.61 6.02 30.94
N ARG A 35 0.58 5.95 31.55
CA ARG A 35 0.98 4.84 32.42
C ARG A 35 0.03 4.72 33.63
N ASN A 36 -0.26 5.81 34.33
CA ASN A 36 -1.12 5.81 35.51
C ASN A 36 -2.55 5.41 35.14
N ALA A 37 -2.97 5.72 33.92
CA ALA A 37 -4.22 5.26 33.35
C ALA A 37 -4.15 3.82 32.79
N HIS A 38 -3.04 3.09 32.93
CA HIS A 38 -2.83 1.76 32.34
C HIS A 38 -3.13 1.71 30.83
N VAL A 39 -2.66 2.71 30.10
CA VAL A 39 -2.75 2.80 28.63
C VAL A 39 -1.41 2.44 28.01
N SER A 40 -1.39 1.44 27.15
CA SER A 40 -0.18 1.02 26.43
C SER A 40 0.01 1.83 25.15
N VAL A 41 1.19 2.45 24.98
CA VAL A 41 1.53 3.21 23.76
C VAL A 41 2.18 2.29 22.75
N VAL A 42 1.59 2.23 21.53
CA VAL A 42 2.05 1.40 20.41
C VAL A 42 3.07 2.13 19.55
N MET A 43 2.85 3.42 19.32
CA MET A 43 3.73 4.28 18.50
C MET A 43 3.76 5.70 19.07
N ILE A 44 4.91 6.35 18.97
CA ILE A 44 5.10 7.75 19.39
C ILE A 44 5.64 8.50 18.19
N SER A 45 5.11 9.71 17.97
CA SER A 45 5.65 10.66 17.00
C SER A 45 5.66 12.05 17.63
N GLN A 46 6.83 12.70 17.60
CA GLN A 46 7.00 14.07 18.05
C GLN A 46 7.81 14.83 17.00
N GLY A 47 7.28 15.97 16.56
CA GLY A 47 7.99 16.85 15.64
C GLY A 47 9.11 17.63 16.32
N SER A 48 10.15 17.98 15.57
CA SER A 48 11.27 18.84 16.07
C SER A 48 10.82 20.24 16.49
N SER A 49 9.63 20.66 16.08
CA SER A 49 9.02 21.91 16.51
C SER A 49 8.46 21.87 17.93
N GLU A 50 8.45 20.71 18.57
CA GLU A 50 7.89 20.48 19.93
C GLU A 50 6.44 20.93 20.12
N HIS A 51 5.71 21.25 19.03
CA HIS A 51 4.32 21.72 19.08
C HIS A 51 3.31 20.61 19.39
N SER A 52 3.69 19.36 19.21
CA SER A 52 2.78 18.24 19.42
C SER A 52 3.49 16.96 19.82
N ILE A 53 2.83 16.20 20.66
CA ILE A 53 3.18 14.80 20.98
C ILE A 53 2.00 13.94 20.58
N CYS A 54 2.27 13.02 19.67
CA CYS A 54 1.28 12.10 19.12
C CYS A 54 1.57 10.69 19.62
N CYS A 55 0.58 10.03 20.23
CA CYS A 55 0.65 8.66 20.69
C CYS A 55 -0.43 7.81 20.01
N VAL A 56 -0.04 6.68 19.46
CA VAL A 56 -1.00 5.67 19.00
C VAL A 56 -1.18 4.63 20.11
N VAL A 57 -2.42 4.37 20.45
CA VAL A 57 -2.84 3.44 21.52
C VAL A 57 -3.88 2.46 20.98
N ARG A 58 -4.24 1.45 21.74
CA ARG A 58 -5.37 0.57 21.38
C ARG A 58 -6.68 1.35 21.40
N ALA A 59 -7.58 1.09 20.46
CA ALA A 59 -8.87 1.77 20.39
C ALA A 59 -9.68 1.62 21.67
N SER A 60 -9.63 0.44 22.31
CA SER A 60 -10.31 0.16 23.59
C SER A 60 -9.80 1.00 24.77
N GLU A 61 -8.57 1.51 24.69
CA GLU A 61 -7.92 2.30 25.74
C GLU A 61 -7.97 3.81 25.45
N ALA A 62 -8.36 4.20 24.24
CA ALA A 62 -8.21 5.58 23.75
C ALA A 62 -9.01 6.61 24.55
N ALA A 63 -10.27 6.30 24.92
CA ALA A 63 -11.09 7.21 25.72
C ALA A 63 -10.48 7.47 27.08
N LYS A 64 -9.98 6.42 27.72
CA LYS A 64 -9.32 6.49 29.03
C LYS A 64 -7.99 7.27 28.94
N GLY A 65 -7.21 7.05 27.88
CA GLY A 65 -5.99 7.78 27.62
C GLY A 65 -6.24 9.27 27.38
N GLN A 66 -7.25 9.62 26.59
CA GLN A 66 -7.65 11.00 26.37
C GLN A 66 -8.05 11.71 27.68
N ALA A 67 -8.89 11.06 28.49
CA ALA A 67 -9.31 11.61 29.80
C ALA A 67 -8.11 11.86 30.72
N ALA A 68 -7.17 10.94 30.79
CA ALA A 68 -5.94 11.11 31.59
C ALA A 68 -5.07 12.26 31.11
N LEU A 69 -4.97 12.48 29.80
CA LEU A 69 -4.22 13.62 29.25
C LEU A 69 -4.94 14.95 29.51
N LEU A 70 -6.27 14.99 29.37
CA LEU A 70 -7.06 16.18 29.70
C LEU A 70 -6.92 16.59 31.17
N ASP A 71 -6.91 15.63 32.08
CA ASP A 71 -6.72 15.86 33.51
C ASP A 71 -5.29 16.33 33.80
N ALA A 72 -4.28 15.63 33.31
CA ALA A 72 -2.86 15.95 33.53
C ALA A 72 -2.45 17.32 32.99
N PHE A 73 -3.13 17.84 31.98
CA PHE A 73 -2.84 19.11 31.33
C PHE A 73 -3.98 20.14 31.46
N ALA A 74 -4.86 19.98 32.47
CA ALA A 74 -6.01 20.85 32.67
C ALA A 74 -5.63 22.32 32.79
N HIS A 75 -4.57 22.64 33.58
CA HIS A 75 -4.10 24.00 33.76
C HIS A 75 -3.60 24.65 32.46
N GLU A 76 -2.82 23.90 31.67
CA GLU A 76 -2.27 24.40 30.40
C GLU A 76 -3.37 24.54 29.33
N LEU A 77 -4.42 23.77 29.41
CA LEU A 77 -5.62 23.91 28.56
C LEU A 77 -6.40 25.18 28.94
N ASP A 78 -6.62 25.41 30.23
CA ASP A 78 -7.31 26.59 30.74
C ASP A 78 -6.54 27.89 30.41
N THR A 79 -5.22 27.88 30.53
CA THR A 79 -4.35 29.00 30.18
C THR A 79 -4.03 29.10 28.68
N ARG A 80 -4.59 28.23 27.86
CA ARG A 80 -4.39 28.17 26.39
C ARG A 80 -2.93 27.96 25.96
N GLN A 81 -2.07 27.47 26.83
CA GLN A 81 -0.72 27.02 26.49
C GLN A 81 -0.77 25.72 25.66
N ILE A 82 -1.72 24.86 26.01
CA ILE A 82 -2.11 23.73 25.19
C ILE A 82 -3.44 24.07 24.52
N GLN A 83 -3.50 23.86 23.21
CA GLN A 83 -4.68 24.18 22.42
C GLN A 83 -5.74 23.08 22.53
N ARG A 84 -5.31 21.82 22.52
CA ARG A 84 -6.23 20.68 22.53
C ARG A 84 -5.54 19.34 22.80
N VAL A 85 -6.34 18.42 23.32
CA VAL A 85 -6.08 16.97 23.33
C VAL A 85 -7.08 16.31 22.40
N GLN A 86 -6.63 15.91 21.21
CA GLN A 86 -7.50 15.26 20.22
C GLN A 86 -7.38 13.75 20.29
N ARG A 87 -8.50 13.07 20.06
CA ARG A 87 -8.59 11.64 19.78
C ARG A 87 -9.09 11.44 18.37
N ARG A 88 -8.44 10.54 17.62
CA ARG A 88 -8.88 10.05 16.34
C ARG A 88 -8.98 8.55 16.40
N ASP A 89 -10.19 8.02 16.28
CA ASP A 89 -10.46 6.60 16.19
C ASP A 89 -10.28 6.09 14.75
N GLY A 90 -10.34 4.79 14.55
CA GLY A 90 -10.23 4.19 13.22
C GLY A 90 -8.83 4.33 12.61
N VAL A 91 -7.79 4.15 13.40
CA VAL A 91 -6.39 4.24 12.97
C VAL A 91 -5.79 2.85 12.86
N SER A 92 -4.95 2.66 11.85
CA SER A 92 -4.08 1.49 11.69
C SER A 92 -2.62 1.93 11.56
N VAL A 93 -1.70 1.08 12.00
CA VAL A 93 -0.25 1.31 11.84
C VAL A 93 0.29 0.29 10.84
N LEU A 94 0.83 0.78 9.74
CA LEU A 94 1.60 0.00 8.77
C LEU A 94 3.09 0.20 9.07
N ALA A 95 3.84 -0.88 9.21
CA ALA A 95 5.28 -0.81 9.41
C ALA A 95 6.04 -1.63 8.38
N ALA A 96 7.10 -1.03 7.82
CA ALA A 96 8.11 -1.70 7.03
C ALA A 96 9.27 -2.06 7.94
N VAL A 97 9.67 -3.35 7.95
CA VAL A 97 10.70 -3.86 8.87
C VAL A 97 11.77 -4.65 8.13
N GLY A 98 13.00 -4.59 8.61
CA GLY A 98 14.11 -5.40 8.10
C GLY A 98 15.48 -4.86 8.41
N ASP A 99 16.41 -5.75 8.70
CA ASP A 99 17.81 -5.39 9.01
C ASP A 99 18.54 -4.71 7.84
N GLY A 100 18.24 -5.12 6.59
CA GLY A 100 18.81 -4.50 5.39
C GLY A 100 18.23 -3.12 5.04
N MET A 101 17.51 -2.49 5.95
CA MET A 101 17.06 -1.10 5.80
C MET A 101 18.09 -0.13 6.36
N ALA A 102 18.82 -0.55 7.40
CA ALA A 102 19.82 0.29 8.06
C ALA A 102 20.93 0.68 7.08
N GLY A 103 21.24 1.99 7.03
CA GLY A 103 22.25 2.55 6.12
C GLY A 103 21.88 2.50 4.63
N THR A 104 20.65 2.15 4.27
CA THR A 104 20.21 2.05 2.88
C THR A 104 19.39 3.30 2.49
N PRO A 105 19.96 4.23 1.68
CA PRO A 105 19.25 5.41 1.23
C PRO A 105 18.01 5.05 0.39
N GLY A 106 16.96 5.88 0.52
CA GLY A 106 15.78 5.78 -0.32
C GLY A 106 14.68 4.83 0.17
N VAL A 107 14.88 4.08 1.27
CA VAL A 107 13.84 3.17 1.81
C VAL A 107 12.58 3.94 2.18
N SER A 108 12.72 5.06 2.92
CA SER A 108 11.58 5.92 3.30
C SER A 108 10.90 6.52 2.07
N ALA A 109 11.67 7.01 1.10
CA ALA A 109 11.14 7.57 -0.14
C ALA A 109 10.30 6.53 -0.92
N ARG A 110 10.74 5.27 -0.93
CA ARG A 110 10.02 4.16 -1.56
C ARG A 110 8.69 3.88 -0.87
N LEU A 111 8.67 3.82 0.47
CA LEU A 111 7.46 3.62 1.25
C LEU A 111 6.47 4.78 1.04
N PHE A 112 6.91 6.00 1.28
CA PHE A 112 6.03 7.18 1.20
C PHE A 112 5.56 7.46 -0.22
N GLY A 113 6.43 7.25 -1.22
CA GLY A 113 6.07 7.34 -2.63
C GLY A 113 5.02 6.31 -3.05
N ALA A 114 5.10 5.07 -2.53
CA ALA A 114 4.09 4.05 -2.78
C ALA A 114 2.73 4.43 -2.18
N LEU A 115 2.72 4.89 -0.92
CA LEU A 115 1.50 5.35 -0.25
C LEU A 115 0.88 6.57 -0.94
N GLY A 116 1.72 7.55 -1.33
CA GLY A 116 1.26 8.75 -2.04
C GLY A 116 0.61 8.45 -3.39
N ARG A 117 1.22 7.58 -4.20
CA ARG A 117 0.60 7.11 -5.47
C ARG A 117 -0.73 6.40 -5.26
N ALA A 118 -0.86 5.67 -4.16
CA ALA A 118 -2.11 5.02 -3.78
C ALA A 118 -3.12 5.97 -3.11
N GLN A 119 -2.84 7.28 -3.04
CA GLN A 119 -3.71 8.27 -2.38
C GLN A 119 -4.03 7.87 -0.93
N VAL A 120 -3.03 7.39 -0.19
CA VAL A 120 -3.13 7.09 1.24
C VAL A 120 -2.52 8.25 2.01
N ASN A 121 -3.33 8.88 2.86
CA ASN A 121 -2.85 9.94 3.75
C ASN A 121 -2.15 9.35 4.97
N ILE A 122 -1.00 9.93 5.33
CA ILE A 122 -0.23 9.55 6.51
C ILE A 122 -0.55 10.51 7.65
N LEU A 123 -0.96 9.99 8.80
CA LEU A 123 -1.35 10.76 9.98
C LEU A 123 -0.17 11.05 10.91
N ALA A 124 0.72 10.07 11.06
CA ALA A 124 1.93 10.18 11.86
C ALA A 124 3.00 9.21 11.35
N ILE A 125 4.26 9.53 11.59
CA ILE A 125 5.42 8.74 11.19
C ILE A 125 6.32 8.53 12.41
N ALA A 126 6.84 7.31 12.56
CA ALA A 126 7.89 7.00 13.51
C ALA A 126 8.97 6.14 12.86
N GLN A 127 10.22 6.57 13.03
CA GLN A 127 11.40 5.81 12.62
C GLN A 127 12.44 5.91 13.73
N GLY A 128 12.88 4.78 14.25
CA GLY A 128 13.95 4.73 15.24
C GLY A 128 15.34 4.87 14.62
N SER A 129 16.32 5.29 15.44
CA SER A 129 17.72 5.45 15.03
C SER A 129 18.40 4.14 14.58
N SER A 130 17.80 2.98 14.85
CA SER A 130 18.26 1.69 14.33
C SER A 130 17.98 1.51 12.84
N GLU A 131 17.12 2.35 12.24
CA GLU A 131 16.70 2.31 10.84
C GLU A 131 16.09 0.97 10.37
N ARG A 132 15.73 0.08 11.32
CA ARG A 132 15.21 -1.26 11.02
C ARG A 132 13.69 -1.29 10.91
N ASN A 133 13.04 -0.17 11.22
CA ASN A 133 11.59 -0.02 11.23
C ASN A 133 11.20 1.39 10.80
N ILE A 134 10.23 1.48 9.89
CA ILE A 134 9.50 2.71 9.55
C ILE A 134 8.03 2.41 9.75
N SER A 135 7.39 3.09 10.70
CA SER A 135 5.98 2.94 11.01
C SER A 135 5.21 4.18 10.59
N VAL A 136 4.04 4.00 10.00
CA VAL A 136 3.12 5.06 9.62
C VAL A 136 1.73 4.78 10.17
N ALA A 137 1.13 5.78 10.81
CA ALA A 137 -0.27 5.76 11.19
C ALA A 137 -1.10 6.26 10.01
N ILE A 138 -2.16 5.53 9.68
CA ILE A 138 -3.06 5.79 8.55
C ILE A 138 -4.51 5.58 8.99
N ASP A 139 -5.46 6.03 8.18
CA ASP A 139 -6.87 5.69 8.38
C ASP A 139 -7.10 4.19 8.14
N SER A 140 -7.87 3.53 9.01
CA SER A 140 -8.15 2.10 8.89
C SER A 140 -8.90 1.75 7.61
N ALA A 141 -9.67 2.67 7.04
CA ALA A 141 -10.33 2.48 5.76
C ALA A 141 -9.33 2.26 4.62
N ASP A 142 -8.14 2.84 4.72
CA ASP A 142 -7.07 2.71 3.74
C ASP A 142 -6.10 1.56 4.02
N ALA A 143 -6.25 0.83 5.12
CA ALA A 143 -5.25 -0.13 5.61
C ALA A 143 -4.86 -1.20 4.57
N THR A 144 -5.85 -1.84 3.94
CA THR A 144 -5.60 -2.86 2.90
C THR A 144 -4.94 -2.26 1.66
N LYS A 145 -5.39 -1.08 1.22
CA LYS A 145 -4.84 -0.34 0.09
C LYS A 145 -3.37 0.05 0.36
N ALA A 146 -3.10 0.56 1.55
CA ALA A 146 -1.76 0.93 2.00
C ALA A 146 -0.80 -0.27 2.03
N LEU A 147 -1.23 -1.41 2.59
CA LEU A 147 -0.42 -2.62 2.65
C LEU A 147 -0.05 -3.12 1.25
N ARG A 148 -1.03 -3.16 0.34
CA ARG A 148 -0.81 -3.56 -1.06
C ARG A 148 0.13 -2.61 -1.78
N ALA A 149 -0.07 -1.30 -1.63
CA ALA A 149 0.79 -0.28 -2.23
C ALA A 149 2.23 -0.36 -1.72
N ALA A 150 2.42 -0.51 -0.41
CA ALA A 150 3.75 -0.68 0.19
C ALA A 150 4.42 -1.97 -0.30
N HIS A 151 3.67 -3.10 -0.37
CA HIS A 151 4.17 -4.35 -0.93
C HIS A 151 4.63 -4.16 -2.37
N ALA A 152 3.80 -3.56 -3.22
CA ALA A 152 4.17 -3.26 -4.61
C ALA A 152 5.44 -2.39 -4.67
N GLY A 153 5.53 -1.36 -3.81
CA GLY A 153 6.67 -0.46 -3.76
C GLY A 153 8.00 -1.12 -3.39
N PHE A 154 8.00 -2.20 -2.60
CA PHE A 154 9.22 -2.87 -2.16
C PHE A 154 9.59 -4.11 -2.96
N TRP A 155 8.62 -4.87 -3.47
CA TRP A 155 8.86 -6.17 -4.11
C TRP A 155 8.51 -6.21 -5.59
N LEU A 156 7.83 -5.16 -6.11
CA LEU A 156 7.61 -5.04 -7.54
C LEU A 156 8.56 -4.01 -8.15
N SER A 157 9.01 -4.28 -9.38
CA SER A 157 9.69 -3.27 -10.17
C SER A 157 8.72 -2.11 -10.47
N PRO A 158 9.18 -0.85 -10.47
CA PRO A 158 8.39 0.26 -11.00
C PRO A 158 7.94 0.05 -12.45
N GLN A 159 8.59 -0.85 -13.16
CA GLN A 159 8.29 -1.24 -14.53
C GLN A 159 7.66 -2.65 -14.61
N THR A 160 6.87 -3.03 -13.62
CA THR A 160 6.07 -4.26 -13.67
C THR A 160 4.80 -4.02 -14.48
N PHE A 161 4.58 -4.87 -15.49
CA PHE A 161 3.41 -4.83 -16.35
C PHE A 161 2.54 -6.08 -16.14
N ALA A 162 1.25 -5.88 -15.85
CA ALA A 162 0.25 -6.93 -15.92
C ALA A 162 -0.19 -7.09 -17.39
N ILE A 163 0.09 -8.24 -17.99
CA ILE A 163 -0.24 -8.51 -19.39
C ILE A 163 -1.44 -9.44 -19.43
N GLY A 164 -2.46 -9.05 -20.18
CA GLY A 164 -3.58 -9.88 -20.59
C GLY A 164 -3.55 -10.13 -22.09
N VAL A 165 -3.75 -11.37 -22.51
CA VAL A 165 -3.81 -11.74 -23.92
C VAL A 165 -5.21 -12.22 -24.26
N ILE A 166 -5.83 -11.63 -25.28
CA ILE A 166 -7.12 -12.04 -25.81
C ILE A 166 -6.85 -12.71 -27.15
N GLY A 167 -7.42 -13.91 -27.37
CA GLY A 167 -7.23 -14.69 -28.59
C GLY A 167 -5.93 -15.51 -28.59
N PRO A 168 -5.80 -16.56 -27.74
CA PRO A 168 -4.60 -17.41 -27.67
C PRO A 168 -4.55 -18.44 -28.81
N GLY A 169 -4.94 -18.03 -30.03
CA GLY A 169 -4.78 -18.80 -31.26
C GLY A 169 -3.30 -18.79 -31.72
N ASN A 170 -3.07 -18.96 -33.03
CA ASN A 170 -1.70 -19.06 -33.55
C ASN A 170 -0.86 -17.80 -33.22
N VAL A 171 -1.41 -16.61 -33.48
CA VAL A 171 -0.69 -15.35 -33.22
C VAL A 171 -0.50 -15.12 -31.72
N GLY A 172 -1.57 -15.20 -30.91
CA GLY A 172 -1.50 -14.99 -29.48
C GLY A 172 -0.61 -16.01 -28.76
N ALA A 173 -0.63 -17.28 -29.18
CA ALA A 173 0.27 -18.29 -28.64
C ALA A 173 1.74 -17.99 -28.96
N ALA A 174 2.06 -17.64 -30.21
CA ALA A 174 3.42 -17.26 -30.60
C ALA A 174 3.92 -16.03 -29.81
N LEU A 175 3.05 -15.04 -29.60
CA LEU A 175 3.34 -13.88 -28.77
C LEU A 175 3.65 -14.27 -27.32
N ILE A 176 2.82 -15.11 -26.70
CA ILE A 176 3.02 -15.58 -25.33
C ILE A 176 4.39 -16.26 -25.20
N GLU A 177 4.76 -17.14 -26.11
CA GLU A 177 6.06 -17.82 -26.11
C GLU A 177 7.23 -16.82 -26.25
N GLN A 178 7.11 -15.84 -27.15
CA GLN A 178 8.12 -14.81 -27.33
C GLN A 178 8.27 -13.91 -26.08
N LEU A 179 7.15 -13.48 -25.50
CA LEU A 179 7.16 -12.69 -24.25
C LEU A 179 7.88 -13.44 -23.14
N ARG A 180 7.60 -14.74 -22.99
CA ARG A 180 8.18 -15.57 -21.96
C ARG A 180 9.67 -15.79 -22.16
N ALA A 181 10.08 -16.07 -23.39
CA ALA A 181 11.49 -16.22 -23.74
C ALA A 181 12.28 -14.91 -23.48
N ALA A 182 11.66 -13.75 -23.70
CA ALA A 182 12.28 -12.44 -23.49
C ALA A 182 12.30 -11.98 -22.03
N GLN A 183 11.40 -12.49 -21.17
CA GLN A 183 11.22 -12.04 -19.77
C GLN A 183 12.51 -11.97 -18.96
N PRO A 184 13.38 -13.01 -18.90
CA PRO A 184 14.60 -12.96 -18.10
C PRO A 184 15.55 -11.85 -18.54
N GLN A 185 15.67 -11.65 -19.86
CA GLN A 185 16.54 -10.63 -20.44
C GLN A 185 15.99 -9.21 -20.20
N LEU A 186 14.67 -9.02 -20.34
CA LEU A 186 14.01 -7.74 -20.09
C LEU A 186 14.12 -7.35 -18.62
N LEU A 187 13.95 -8.31 -17.72
CA LEU A 187 14.11 -8.07 -16.29
C LEU A 187 15.57 -7.70 -15.96
N ALA A 188 16.53 -8.45 -16.46
CA ALA A 188 17.95 -8.24 -16.14
C ALA A 188 18.52 -6.96 -16.75
N LYS A 189 18.19 -6.63 -18.02
CA LYS A 189 18.81 -5.52 -18.75
C LYS A 189 18.02 -4.21 -18.66
N ALA A 190 16.68 -4.29 -18.63
CA ALA A 190 15.81 -3.13 -18.69
C ALA A 190 15.00 -2.92 -17.41
N ASN A 191 15.12 -3.80 -16.41
CA ASN A 191 14.32 -3.82 -15.18
C ASN A 191 12.80 -3.86 -15.47
N LEU A 192 12.42 -4.49 -16.60
CA LEU A 192 11.04 -4.70 -17.02
C LEU A 192 10.57 -6.07 -16.55
N ASP A 193 9.58 -6.07 -15.65
CA ASP A 193 8.94 -7.29 -15.14
C ASP A 193 7.59 -7.47 -15.84
N LEU A 194 7.55 -8.28 -16.89
CA LEU A 194 6.33 -8.57 -17.65
C LEU A 194 5.66 -9.81 -17.06
N ARG A 195 4.42 -9.69 -16.60
CA ARG A 195 3.67 -10.76 -15.97
C ARG A 195 2.43 -11.10 -16.79
N LEU A 196 2.41 -12.28 -17.39
CA LEU A 196 1.22 -12.79 -18.08
C LEU A 196 0.20 -13.21 -17.00
N ARG A 197 -0.78 -12.36 -16.73
CA ARG A 197 -1.74 -12.55 -15.64
C ARG A 197 -3.11 -13.03 -16.09
N ALA A 198 -3.45 -12.83 -17.36
CA ALA A 198 -4.75 -13.22 -17.88
C ALA A 198 -4.67 -13.66 -19.34
N ILE A 199 -5.41 -14.70 -19.69
CA ILE A 199 -5.64 -15.14 -21.07
C ILE A 199 -7.14 -15.33 -21.27
N ALA A 200 -7.67 -14.81 -22.38
CA ALA A 200 -9.08 -14.94 -22.73
C ALA A 200 -9.26 -15.45 -24.17
N SER A 201 -10.28 -16.27 -24.37
CA SER A 201 -10.87 -16.58 -25.70
C SER A 201 -12.31 -16.12 -25.72
N SER A 202 -13.04 -16.47 -26.78
CA SER A 202 -14.48 -16.24 -26.86
C SER A 202 -15.30 -17.10 -25.89
N THR A 203 -14.73 -18.16 -25.32
CA THR A 203 -15.46 -19.14 -24.50
C THR A 203 -14.95 -19.25 -23.07
N ARG A 204 -13.70 -18.98 -22.82
CA ARG A 204 -13.08 -19.18 -21.48
C ARG A 204 -12.01 -18.16 -21.14
N ILE A 205 -11.75 -18.01 -19.83
CA ILE A 205 -10.65 -17.21 -19.30
C ILE A 205 -9.80 -18.01 -18.33
N VAL A 206 -8.53 -17.60 -18.18
CA VAL A 206 -7.64 -17.97 -17.08
C VAL A 206 -7.10 -16.71 -16.47
N LEU A 207 -7.15 -16.62 -15.15
CA LEU A 207 -6.62 -15.50 -14.35
C LEU A 207 -5.59 -16.04 -13.36
N GLU A 208 -4.47 -15.34 -13.20
CA GLU A 208 -3.38 -15.73 -12.32
C GLU A 208 -2.88 -14.54 -11.51
N GLU A 209 -2.72 -14.72 -10.21
CA GLU A 209 -2.29 -13.66 -9.29
C GLU A 209 -0.85 -13.19 -9.53
N ARG A 210 0.05 -14.09 -9.87
CA ARG A 210 1.47 -13.77 -10.09
C ARG A 210 1.79 -13.65 -11.58
N SER A 211 1.94 -14.77 -12.25
CA SER A 211 2.17 -14.88 -13.69
C SER A 211 1.96 -16.32 -14.12
N LEU A 212 1.32 -16.53 -15.25
CA LEU A 212 1.22 -17.82 -15.89
C LEU A 212 2.62 -18.31 -16.32
N GLY A 213 2.92 -19.56 -16.00
CA GLY A 213 4.19 -20.22 -16.28
C GLY A 213 4.24 -20.94 -17.63
N ASP A 214 5.19 -21.88 -17.77
CA ASP A 214 5.38 -22.72 -18.97
C ASP A 214 4.16 -23.60 -19.25
N ASP A 215 3.37 -23.86 -18.24
CA ASP A 215 2.15 -24.64 -18.27
C ASP A 215 0.91 -23.83 -18.69
N TRP A 216 1.07 -22.58 -19.15
CA TRP A 216 -0.04 -21.68 -19.43
C TRP A 216 -1.08 -22.29 -20.37
N ARG A 217 -0.63 -23.04 -21.41
CA ARG A 217 -1.53 -23.67 -22.38
C ARG A 217 -2.36 -24.77 -21.74
N ALA A 218 -1.72 -25.66 -20.98
CA ALA A 218 -2.42 -26.73 -20.28
C ALA A 218 -3.45 -26.16 -19.28
N ARG A 219 -3.09 -25.10 -18.55
CA ARG A 219 -3.99 -24.40 -17.65
C ARG A 219 -5.14 -23.71 -18.38
N PHE A 220 -4.86 -23.11 -19.53
CA PHE A 220 -5.89 -22.47 -20.35
C PHE A 220 -6.87 -23.51 -20.89
N ASP A 221 -6.36 -24.64 -21.45
CA ASP A 221 -7.18 -25.69 -22.01
C ASP A 221 -8.04 -26.42 -20.96
N ALA A 222 -7.52 -26.54 -19.74
CA ALA A 222 -8.22 -27.11 -18.59
C ALA A 222 -9.21 -26.14 -17.90
N SER A 223 -9.20 -24.85 -18.28
CA SER A 223 -10.05 -23.86 -17.61
C SER A 223 -11.53 -24.06 -17.93
N THR A 224 -12.34 -24.09 -16.89
CA THR A 224 -13.82 -24.14 -16.96
C THR A 224 -14.45 -22.75 -16.72
N GLN A 225 -13.67 -21.71 -16.50
CA GLN A 225 -14.18 -20.36 -16.28
C GLN A 225 -14.68 -19.76 -17.60
N ALA A 226 -15.96 -19.40 -17.65
CA ALA A 226 -16.55 -18.76 -18.83
C ALA A 226 -15.85 -17.43 -19.17
N ALA A 227 -15.84 -17.08 -20.45
CA ALA A 227 -15.29 -15.82 -20.91
C ALA A 227 -16.07 -14.65 -20.29
N ASP A 228 -15.33 -13.77 -19.58
CA ASP A 228 -15.83 -12.55 -18.97
C ASP A 228 -14.75 -11.49 -19.08
N LEU A 229 -14.93 -10.52 -19.97
CA LEU A 229 -13.95 -9.47 -20.23
C LEU A 229 -13.97 -8.37 -19.14
N ASP A 230 -15.05 -8.22 -18.38
CA ASP A 230 -15.08 -7.26 -17.28
C ASP A 230 -14.24 -7.80 -16.12
N ARG A 231 -14.45 -9.06 -15.75
CA ARG A 231 -13.62 -9.75 -14.76
C ARG A 231 -12.14 -9.84 -15.17
N PHE A 232 -11.88 -10.06 -16.46
CA PHE A 232 -10.52 -10.05 -17.02
C PHE A 232 -9.86 -8.68 -16.83
N THR A 233 -10.58 -7.61 -17.12
CA THR A 233 -10.10 -6.23 -16.98
C THR A 233 -9.85 -5.85 -15.52
N GLU A 234 -10.80 -6.15 -14.63
CA GLU A 234 -10.65 -5.91 -13.18
C GLU A 234 -9.43 -6.63 -12.60
N HIS A 235 -9.17 -7.86 -13.05
CA HIS A 235 -8.01 -8.62 -12.60
C HIS A 235 -6.68 -7.98 -13.03
N LEU A 236 -6.59 -7.42 -14.23
CA LEU A 236 -5.41 -6.70 -14.70
C LEU A 236 -5.21 -5.37 -13.98
N LEU A 237 -6.29 -4.66 -13.66
CA LEU A 237 -6.31 -3.40 -12.91
C LEU A 237 -6.14 -3.57 -11.41
N SER A 238 -5.93 -4.79 -10.91
CA SER A 238 -5.79 -5.01 -9.48
C SER A 238 -4.78 -4.03 -8.85
N ALA A 239 -5.17 -3.44 -7.72
CA ALA A 239 -4.58 -2.23 -7.11
C ALA A 239 -3.06 -2.26 -6.83
N HIS A 240 -2.41 -3.40 -6.97
CA HIS A 240 -0.98 -3.56 -6.73
C HIS A 240 -0.12 -3.60 -8.01
N MET A 241 -0.75 -3.58 -9.22
CA MET A 241 0.00 -3.55 -10.48
C MET A 241 0.12 -2.13 -11.00
N PRO A 242 1.36 -1.63 -11.24
CA PRO A 242 1.57 -0.25 -11.66
C PRO A 242 1.12 0.02 -13.10
N HIS A 243 1.18 -0.99 -13.96
CA HIS A 243 0.81 -0.86 -15.39
C HIS A 243 0.06 -2.09 -15.86
N ALA A 244 -0.96 -1.88 -16.71
CA ALA A 244 -1.73 -2.93 -17.35
C ALA A 244 -1.68 -2.80 -18.88
N VAL A 245 -1.52 -3.93 -19.55
CA VAL A 245 -1.48 -4.01 -21.01
C VAL A 245 -2.40 -5.16 -21.46
N ILE A 246 -3.32 -4.88 -22.35
CA ILE A 246 -4.11 -5.89 -23.06
C ILE A 246 -3.55 -6.03 -24.47
N VAL A 247 -3.19 -7.25 -24.84
CA VAL A 247 -2.83 -7.59 -26.22
C VAL A 247 -3.98 -8.35 -26.83
N ASP A 248 -4.63 -7.74 -27.81
CA ASP A 248 -5.73 -8.37 -28.55
C ASP A 248 -5.20 -9.00 -29.84
N CYS A 249 -5.14 -10.31 -29.85
CA CYS A 249 -4.82 -11.15 -31.00
C CYS A 249 -6.08 -11.82 -31.58
N SER A 250 -7.27 -11.31 -31.26
CA SER A 250 -8.54 -11.82 -31.84
C SER A 250 -8.94 -11.00 -33.06
N ALA A 251 -9.85 -11.56 -33.85
CA ALA A 251 -10.51 -10.86 -34.96
C ALA A 251 -11.92 -10.39 -34.56
N SER A 252 -12.18 -10.16 -33.25
CA SER A 252 -13.51 -9.89 -32.73
C SER A 252 -13.80 -8.39 -32.66
N PRO A 253 -14.79 -7.89 -33.39
CA PRO A 253 -15.20 -6.48 -33.25
C PRO A 253 -15.73 -6.16 -31.84
N LEU A 254 -16.34 -7.13 -31.15
CA LEU A 254 -16.82 -6.94 -29.77
C LEU A 254 -15.68 -6.66 -28.76
N VAL A 255 -14.47 -7.13 -29.03
CA VAL A 255 -13.28 -6.82 -28.24
C VAL A 255 -12.79 -5.41 -28.59
N ALA A 256 -12.76 -5.06 -29.87
CA ALA A 256 -12.36 -3.74 -30.33
C ALA A 256 -13.24 -2.60 -29.78
N ASP A 257 -14.54 -2.84 -29.65
CA ASP A 257 -15.51 -1.88 -29.07
C ASP A 257 -15.16 -1.50 -27.62
N ARG A 258 -14.37 -2.32 -26.91
CA ARG A 258 -13.94 -2.06 -25.52
C ARG A 258 -12.68 -1.22 -25.40
N TYR A 259 -11.93 -0.99 -26.48
CA TYR A 259 -10.65 -0.30 -26.44
C TYR A 259 -10.73 1.09 -25.82
N ALA A 260 -11.74 1.88 -26.20
CA ALA A 260 -11.93 3.21 -25.65
C ALA A 260 -12.10 3.21 -24.11
N GLY A 261 -12.87 2.25 -23.60
CA GLY A 261 -13.08 2.07 -22.15
C GLY A 261 -11.80 1.64 -21.44
N TRP A 262 -11.03 0.73 -22.02
CA TRP A 262 -9.75 0.28 -21.43
C TRP A 262 -8.71 1.39 -21.40
N LEU A 263 -8.58 2.17 -22.49
CA LEU A 263 -7.68 3.32 -22.56
C LEU A 263 -8.07 4.39 -21.52
N ALA A 264 -9.37 4.67 -21.37
CA ALA A 264 -9.87 5.59 -20.34
C ALA A 264 -9.59 5.09 -18.91
N ALA A 265 -9.57 3.78 -18.69
CA ALA A 265 -9.20 3.14 -17.43
C ALA A 265 -7.67 3.06 -17.18
N GLY A 266 -6.85 3.56 -18.11
CA GLY A 266 -5.38 3.54 -18.00
C GLY A 266 -4.73 2.23 -18.43
N ILE A 267 -5.43 1.37 -19.16
CA ILE A 267 -4.88 0.14 -19.74
C ILE A 267 -4.34 0.44 -21.13
N HIS A 268 -3.11 0.04 -21.38
CA HIS A 268 -2.55 0.10 -22.73
C HIS A 268 -3.10 -1.04 -23.59
N VAL A 269 -3.44 -0.74 -24.84
CA VAL A 269 -3.95 -1.74 -25.80
C VAL A 269 -2.94 -1.90 -26.91
N VAL A 270 -2.60 -3.14 -27.22
CA VAL A 270 -1.75 -3.54 -28.34
C VAL A 270 -2.54 -4.51 -29.20
N THR A 271 -2.59 -4.27 -30.50
CA THR A 271 -3.25 -5.15 -31.47
C THR A 271 -2.37 -5.29 -32.72
N PRO A 272 -2.27 -6.49 -33.33
CA PRO A 272 -1.50 -6.71 -34.56
C PRO A 272 -2.12 -6.04 -35.76
#